data_de352feecf22a671e81ab31168859396
#
_entry.id   de352feecf22a671e81ab31168859396
#
_cell.length_a   1.000
_cell.length_b   1.000
_cell.length_c   1.000
_cell.angle_alpha   90.00
_cell.angle_beta   90.00
_cell.angle_gamma   90.00
#
_symmetry.space_group_name_H-M   'P 1'
#
loop_
_entity.id
_entity.type
_entity.pdbx_description
1 polymer ?
#
loop_
_entity_poly.entity_id
_entity_poly.type
_entity_poly.pdbx_seq_one_letter_code
_entity_poly.pdbx_strand_id
1 'polypeptide(L)'
;KNAKPVLHLHATGQYGVQLFKDLEKEKGFAPGDSLVVKEYINNMPELLAAADLVISRAGALTLAELEAVGRAAVLIPSPNVAENHQYYNAMELQKAGAAVVIEEKDLTGEKLVQTVSEMLAQPGKLAEMGKNARSLSVDDSLDRIADALLKLVKTP
;
A
#
# COMPACT_ATOMS: atom_id res chain seq x y z
N LYS A 1 15.81 18.01 15.78
CA LYS A 1 15.36 18.51 14.45
C LYS A 1 13.92 18.08 14.30
N ASN A 2 13.00 19.03 14.14
CA ASN A 2 11.55 18.85 14.21
C ASN A 2 11.06 17.95 13.04
N ALA A 3 11.08 16.64 13.23
CA ALA A 3 10.33 15.74 12.35
C ALA A 3 8.84 16.05 12.53
N LYS A 4 8.09 16.21 11.44
CA LYS A 4 6.64 16.34 11.53
C LYS A 4 6.07 15.08 12.20
N PRO A 5 5.09 15.24 13.11
CA PRO A 5 4.46 14.07 13.72
C PRO A 5 3.85 13.18 12.60
N VAL A 6 4.11 11.89 12.67
CA VAL A 6 3.56 10.90 11.76
C VAL A 6 2.46 10.14 12.51
N LEU A 7 1.26 10.09 11.95
CA LEU A 7 0.19 9.24 12.43
C LEU A 7 0.23 7.91 11.66
N HIS A 8 0.37 6.81 12.38
CA HIS A 8 0.30 5.47 11.82
C HIS A 8 -1.09 4.88 12.06
N LEU A 9 -1.71 4.41 11.00
CA LEU A 9 -2.88 3.54 11.08
C LEU A 9 -2.46 2.13 10.66
N HIS A 10 -2.55 1.17 11.57
CA HIS A 10 -2.12 -0.21 11.36
C HIS A 10 -3.31 -1.17 11.40
N ALA A 11 -3.56 -1.91 10.33
CA ALA A 11 -4.52 -3.00 10.27
C ALA A 11 -3.80 -4.33 10.49
N THR A 12 -4.15 -5.04 11.56
CA THR A 12 -3.51 -6.31 11.94
C THR A 12 -4.12 -7.51 11.21
N GLY A 13 -5.36 -7.39 10.74
CA GLY A 13 -6.17 -8.54 10.38
C GLY A 13 -6.53 -9.40 11.61
N GLN A 14 -7.49 -10.29 11.45
CA GLN A 14 -7.98 -11.15 12.54
C GLN A 14 -6.86 -11.94 13.22
N TYR A 15 -5.98 -12.54 12.44
CA TYR A 15 -4.87 -13.36 12.96
C TYR A 15 -3.74 -12.52 13.60
N GLY A 16 -3.60 -11.27 13.20
CA GLY A 16 -2.57 -10.37 13.71
C GLY A 16 -2.88 -9.72 15.06
N VAL A 17 -4.14 -9.70 15.49
CA VAL A 17 -4.55 -9.04 16.75
C VAL A 17 -3.82 -9.62 17.95
N GLN A 18 -3.82 -10.95 18.09
CA GLN A 18 -3.17 -11.59 19.24
C GLN A 18 -1.65 -11.45 19.16
N LEU A 19 -1.06 -11.66 17.98
CA LEU A 19 0.37 -11.46 17.76
C LEU A 19 0.81 -10.04 18.13
N PHE A 20 0.04 -9.03 17.77
CA PHE A 20 0.35 -7.64 18.11
C PHE A 20 0.34 -7.42 19.62
N LYS A 21 -0.68 -7.91 20.32
CA LYS A 21 -0.77 -7.84 21.79
C LYS A 21 0.37 -8.54 22.51
N ASP A 22 0.83 -9.67 21.98
CA ASP A 22 1.94 -10.42 22.56
C ASP A 22 3.26 -9.66 22.36
N LEU A 23 3.45 -9.04 21.19
CA LEU A 23 4.60 -8.16 20.93
C LEU A 23 4.60 -6.91 21.81
N GLU A 24 3.44 -6.29 22.06
CA GLU A 24 3.34 -5.15 22.99
C GLU A 24 3.86 -5.54 24.37
N LYS A 25 3.45 -6.72 24.88
CA LYS A 25 3.89 -7.22 26.19
C LYS A 25 5.38 -7.57 26.18
N GLU A 26 5.84 -8.27 25.14
CA GLU A 26 7.25 -8.70 25.04
C GLU A 26 8.20 -7.51 24.92
N LYS A 27 7.87 -6.53 24.12
CA LYS A 27 8.71 -5.36 23.85
C LYS A 27 8.52 -4.22 24.87
N GLY A 28 7.50 -4.34 25.74
CA GLY A 28 7.21 -3.34 26.77
C GLY A 28 6.82 -1.96 26.21
N PHE A 29 6.18 -1.92 25.04
CA PHE A 29 5.64 -0.69 24.48
C PHE A 29 4.11 -0.70 24.49
N ALA A 30 3.51 0.49 24.49
CA ALA A 30 2.09 0.68 24.26
C ALA A 30 1.90 1.65 23.10
N PRO A 31 0.88 1.43 22.23
CA PRO A 31 0.52 2.41 21.23
C PRO A 31 0.28 3.78 21.87
N GLY A 32 1.00 4.80 21.39
CA GLY A 32 0.74 6.17 21.78
C GLY A 32 -0.23 6.85 20.82
N ASP A 33 -0.46 8.15 21.02
CA ASP A 33 -1.38 8.95 20.18
C ASP A 33 -1.04 8.94 18.68
N SER A 34 0.18 8.57 18.32
CA SER A 34 0.65 8.49 16.94
C SER A 34 0.49 7.12 16.28
N LEU A 35 -0.03 6.11 17.00
CA LEU A 35 -0.25 4.76 16.48
C LEU A 35 -1.66 4.29 16.78
N VAL A 36 -2.49 4.19 15.77
CA VAL A 36 -3.84 3.63 15.82
C VAL A 36 -3.81 2.22 15.27
N VAL A 37 -4.10 1.22 16.10
CA VAL A 37 -4.15 -0.18 15.71
C VAL A 37 -5.59 -0.63 15.59
N LYS A 38 -5.94 -1.25 14.47
CA LYS A 38 -7.27 -1.80 14.19
C LYS A 38 -7.15 -3.22 13.67
N GLU A 39 -8.11 -4.07 14.02
CA GLU A 39 -8.22 -5.39 13.40
C GLU A 39 -8.56 -5.26 11.91
N TYR A 40 -9.53 -4.41 11.59
CA TYR A 40 -10.00 -4.17 10.23
C TYR A 40 -10.32 -2.70 9.98
N ILE A 41 -10.15 -2.26 8.74
CA ILE A 41 -10.48 -0.91 8.27
C ILE A 41 -11.74 -0.98 7.42
N ASN A 42 -12.87 -0.46 7.94
CA ASN A 42 -14.15 -0.50 7.22
C ASN A 42 -14.29 0.60 6.16
N ASN A 43 -13.59 1.71 6.33
CA ASN A 43 -13.62 2.87 5.44
C ASN A 43 -12.30 3.03 4.69
N MET A 44 -11.85 1.97 4.01
CA MET A 44 -10.58 1.95 3.31
C MET A 44 -10.44 3.06 2.25
N PRO A 45 -11.46 3.36 1.41
CA PRO A 45 -11.32 4.41 0.39
C PRO A 45 -11.00 5.78 0.98
N GLU A 46 -11.66 6.16 2.08
CA GLU A 46 -11.43 7.45 2.74
C GLU A 46 -10.03 7.51 3.36
N LEU A 47 -9.57 6.39 3.94
CA LEU A 47 -8.24 6.34 4.55
C LEU A 47 -7.13 6.32 3.50
N LEU A 48 -7.30 5.62 2.40
CA LEU A 48 -6.36 5.70 1.27
C LEU A 48 -6.30 7.12 0.70
N ALA A 49 -7.46 7.80 0.58
CA ALA A 49 -7.51 9.18 0.13
C ALA A 49 -6.85 10.17 1.11
N ALA A 50 -6.84 9.87 2.40
CA ALA A 50 -6.22 10.69 3.45
C ALA A 50 -4.74 10.39 3.70
N ALA A 51 -4.27 9.19 3.34
CA ALA A 51 -2.90 8.78 3.60
C ALA A 51 -1.89 9.56 2.74
N ASP A 52 -0.73 9.89 3.31
CA ASP A 52 0.41 10.41 2.55
C ASP A 52 1.26 9.27 1.96
N LEU A 53 1.34 8.15 2.67
CA LEU A 53 2.11 6.96 2.28
C LEU A 53 1.35 5.70 2.71
N VAL A 54 1.32 4.71 1.85
CA VAL A 54 0.71 3.41 2.13
C VAL A 54 1.76 2.31 2.13
N ILE A 55 1.73 1.44 3.14
CA ILE A 55 2.59 0.24 3.23
C ILE A 55 1.67 -0.96 3.10
N SER A 56 1.85 -1.79 2.07
CA SER A 56 0.94 -2.91 1.82
C SER A 56 1.59 -4.05 1.04
N ARG A 57 0.87 -5.17 0.91
CA ARG A 57 1.15 -6.20 -0.08
C ARG A 57 0.81 -5.69 -1.48
N ALA A 58 1.32 -6.36 -2.52
CA ALA A 58 1.16 -5.95 -3.92
C ALA A 58 0.09 -6.78 -4.65
N GLY A 59 -1.07 -6.95 -4.01
CA GLY A 59 -2.25 -7.55 -4.66
C GLY A 59 -2.82 -6.62 -5.72
N ALA A 60 -3.32 -7.16 -6.83
CA ALA A 60 -3.79 -6.38 -7.99
C ALA A 60 -4.85 -5.33 -7.62
N LEU A 61 -5.83 -5.69 -6.77
CA LEU A 61 -6.86 -4.75 -6.32
C LEU A 61 -6.26 -3.60 -5.50
N THR A 62 -5.34 -3.89 -4.58
CA THR A 62 -4.67 -2.87 -3.78
C THR A 62 -3.89 -1.90 -4.66
N LEU A 63 -3.20 -2.40 -5.69
CA LEU A 63 -2.47 -1.53 -6.61
C LEU A 63 -3.41 -0.66 -7.43
N ALA A 64 -4.51 -1.21 -7.94
CA ALA A 64 -5.52 -0.43 -8.64
C ALA A 64 -6.14 0.67 -7.76
N GLU A 65 -6.37 0.40 -6.46
CA GLU A 65 -6.83 1.40 -5.50
C GLU A 65 -5.78 2.50 -5.27
N LEU A 66 -4.50 2.14 -5.10
CA LEU A 66 -3.40 3.09 -4.94
C LEU A 66 -3.23 3.98 -6.18
N GLU A 67 -3.33 3.41 -7.36
CA GLU A 67 -3.30 4.12 -8.64
C GLU A 67 -4.49 5.07 -8.77
N ALA A 68 -5.70 4.61 -8.47
CA ALA A 68 -6.93 5.40 -8.57
C ALA A 68 -6.89 6.63 -7.64
N VAL A 69 -6.35 6.49 -6.40
CA VAL A 69 -6.25 7.62 -5.46
C VAL A 69 -4.93 8.38 -5.59
N GLY A 70 -3.97 7.91 -6.38
CA GLY A 70 -2.69 8.55 -6.60
C GLY A 70 -1.83 8.60 -5.33
N ARG A 71 -1.55 7.46 -4.70
CA ARG A 71 -0.78 7.40 -3.45
C ARG A 71 0.58 6.76 -3.62
N ALA A 72 1.57 7.36 -2.97
CA ALA A 72 2.90 6.77 -2.82
C ALA A 72 2.82 5.50 -1.97
N ALA A 73 3.61 4.48 -2.31
CA ALA A 73 3.59 3.23 -1.58
C ALA A 73 4.98 2.66 -1.27
N VAL A 74 5.06 1.92 -0.16
CA VAL A 74 6.06 0.89 0.07
C VAL A 74 5.37 -0.45 -0.11
N LEU A 75 5.78 -1.21 -1.10
CA LEU A 75 5.17 -2.49 -1.46
C LEU A 75 6.03 -3.66 -0.98
N ILE A 76 5.40 -4.58 -0.27
CA ILE A 76 6.02 -5.80 0.25
C ILE A 76 5.32 -6.99 -0.41
N PRO A 77 5.76 -7.42 -1.61
CA PRO A 77 5.11 -8.51 -2.32
C PRO A 77 5.20 -9.82 -1.52
N SER A 78 4.07 -10.55 -1.46
CA SER A 78 4.06 -11.87 -0.84
C SER A 78 4.77 -12.88 -1.73
N PRO A 79 5.73 -13.69 -1.21
CA PRO A 79 6.34 -14.76 -1.98
C PRO A 79 5.44 -16.00 -2.07
N ASN A 80 4.37 -16.07 -1.25
CA ASN A 80 3.49 -17.24 -1.12
C ASN A 80 2.29 -17.16 -2.07
N VAL A 81 2.52 -16.71 -3.30
CA VAL A 81 1.48 -16.58 -4.34
C VAL A 81 1.94 -17.24 -5.63
N ALA A 82 0.96 -17.72 -6.44
CA ALA A 82 1.26 -18.38 -7.70
C ALA A 82 2.12 -17.47 -8.61
N GLU A 83 3.10 -18.05 -9.28
CA GLU A 83 3.94 -17.39 -10.29
C GLU A 83 4.58 -16.06 -9.84
N ASN A 84 4.71 -15.85 -8.52
CA ASN A 84 5.28 -14.62 -7.95
C ASN A 84 4.63 -13.32 -8.48
N HIS A 85 3.33 -13.38 -8.83
CA HIS A 85 2.64 -12.27 -9.50
C HIS A 85 2.68 -10.96 -8.70
N GLN A 86 2.67 -11.01 -7.35
CA GLN A 86 2.76 -9.79 -6.55
C GLN A 86 4.10 -9.06 -6.73
N TYR A 87 5.19 -9.81 -6.91
CA TYR A 87 6.49 -9.20 -7.20
C TYR A 87 6.47 -8.43 -8.53
N TYR A 88 5.99 -9.06 -9.59
CA TYR A 88 5.90 -8.42 -10.90
C TYR A 88 5.00 -7.19 -10.87
N ASN A 89 3.85 -7.28 -10.23
CA ASN A 89 2.94 -6.16 -10.03
C ASN A 89 3.63 -4.99 -9.30
N ALA A 90 4.32 -5.26 -8.19
CA ALA A 90 5.04 -4.25 -7.43
C ALA A 90 6.13 -3.57 -8.26
N MET A 91 6.85 -4.35 -9.07
CA MET A 91 7.92 -3.84 -9.92
C MET A 91 7.43 -2.89 -11.01
N GLU A 92 6.20 -3.04 -11.52
CA GLU A 92 5.63 -2.07 -12.47
C GLU A 92 5.43 -0.69 -11.81
N LEU A 93 4.91 -0.64 -10.57
CA LEU A 93 4.80 0.62 -9.83
C LEU A 93 6.17 1.21 -9.48
N GLN A 94 7.14 0.36 -9.14
CA GLN A 94 8.50 0.82 -8.87
C GLN A 94 9.17 1.41 -10.11
N LYS A 95 9.06 0.76 -11.27
CA LYS A 95 9.59 1.28 -12.55
C LYS A 95 8.97 2.63 -12.93
N ALA A 96 7.69 2.80 -12.65
CA ALA A 96 6.99 4.08 -12.86
C ALA A 96 7.37 5.15 -11.82
N GLY A 97 8.16 4.82 -10.80
CA GLY A 97 8.50 5.72 -9.71
C GLY A 97 7.33 6.02 -8.76
N ALA A 98 6.34 5.12 -8.69
CA ALA A 98 5.16 5.23 -7.86
C ALA A 98 5.31 4.54 -6.49
N ALA A 99 6.21 3.56 -6.40
CA ALA A 99 6.44 2.79 -5.18
C ALA A 99 7.93 2.50 -4.93
N VAL A 100 8.24 2.16 -3.69
CA VAL A 100 9.48 1.47 -3.29
C VAL A 100 9.11 0.03 -2.95
N VAL A 101 9.86 -0.94 -3.46
CA VAL A 101 9.63 -2.36 -3.21
C VAL A 101 10.66 -2.88 -2.21
N ILE A 102 10.18 -3.59 -1.19
CA ILE A 102 11.01 -4.36 -0.26
C ILE A 102 10.55 -5.81 -0.36
N GLU A 103 11.40 -6.70 -0.86
CA GLU A 103 11.06 -8.13 -0.87
C GLU A 103 10.99 -8.67 0.56
N GLU A 104 10.10 -9.62 0.82
CA GLU A 104 9.87 -10.15 2.17
C GLU A 104 11.14 -10.75 2.81
N LYS A 105 12.03 -11.34 2.01
CA LYS A 105 13.33 -11.86 2.47
C LYS A 105 14.27 -10.77 3.02
N ASP A 106 14.09 -9.52 2.56
CA ASP A 106 14.93 -8.37 2.93
C ASP A 106 14.22 -7.45 3.93
N LEU A 107 12.99 -7.80 4.33
CA LEU A 107 12.18 -7.00 5.24
C LEU A 107 12.66 -7.16 6.67
N THR A 108 13.16 -6.10 7.24
CA THR A 108 13.39 -5.94 8.69
C THR A 108 12.73 -4.67 9.18
N GLY A 109 12.51 -4.56 10.49
CA GLY A 109 11.98 -3.33 11.09
C GLY A 109 12.85 -2.11 10.77
N GLU A 110 14.17 -2.27 10.86
CA GLU A 110 15.16 -1.23 10.56
C GLU A 110 15.08 -0.80 9.11
N LYS A 111 15.01 -1.76 8.18
CA LYS A 111 14.91 -1.48 6.74
C LYS A 111 13.64 -0.71 6.40
N LEU A 112 12.51 -1.12 6.98
CA LEU A 112 11.23 -0.44 6.76
C LEU A 112 11.27 0.99 7.29
N VAL A 113 11.71 1.17 8.54
CA VAL A 113 11.83 2.51 9.16
C VAL A 113 12.79 3.41 8.39
N GLN A 114 13.93 2.89 7.96
CA GLN A 114 14.89 3.63 7.14
C GLN A 114 14.24 4.08 5.83
N THR A 115 13.62 3.16 5.07
CA THR A 115 12.97 3.46 3.79
C THR A 115 11.91 4.54 3.93
N VAL A 116 11.01 4.39 4.92
CA VAL A 116 9.95 5.38 5.17
C VAL A 116 10.54 6.74 5.57
N SER A 117 11.55 6.75 6.44
CA SER A 117 12.21 7.99 6.89
C SER A 117 12.89 8.72 5.73
N GLU A 118 13.56 8.02 4.84
CA GLU A 118 14.19 8.58 3.63
C GLU A 118 13.15 9.19 2.68
N MET A 119 12.00 8.52 2.48
CA MET A 119 10.90 9.04 1.66
C MET A 119 10.29 10.31 2.26
N LEU A 120 10.04 10.31 3.58
CA LEU A 120 9.47 11.46 4.30
C LEU A 120 10.43 12.65 4.39
N ALA A 121 11.74 12.42 4.38
CA ALA A 121 12.76 13.47 4.45
C ALA A 121 12.89 14.27 3.15
N GLN A 122 12.39 13.77 2.03
CA GLN A 122 12.51 14.41 0.71
C GLN A 122 11.27 15.25 0.41
N PRO A 123 11.37 16.60 0.37
CA PRO A 123 10.22 17.45 0.06
C PRO A 123 9.64 17.14 -1.32
N GLY A 124 8.33 16.96 -1.38
CA GLY A 124 7.61 16.68 -2.63
C GLY A 124 7.70 15.23 -3.15
N LYS A 125 8.54 14.38 -2.56
CA LYS A 125 8.75 13.00 -3.04
C LYS A 125 7.45 12.19 -3.07
N LEU A 126 6.68 12.20 -1.98
CA LEU A 126 5.43 11.46 -1.90
C LEU A 126 4.39 11.98 -2.91
N ALA A 127 4.34 13.29 -3.12
CA ALA A 127 3.44 13.90 -4.11
C ALA A 127 3.83 13.53 -5.56
N GLU A 128 5.13 13.48 -5.86
CA GLU A 128 5.64 13.00 -7.14
C GLU A 128 5.27 11.53 -7.37
N MET A 129 5.55 10.67 -6.41
CA MET A 129 5.22 9.25 -6.46
C MET A 129 3.71 9.02 -6.62
N GLY A 130 2.88 9.81 -5.92
CA GLY A 130 1.43 9.76 -6.06
C GLY A 130 0.96 10.15 -7.46
N LYS A 131 1.55 11.17 -8.09
CA LYS A 131 1.27 11.52 -9.49
C LYS A 131 1.64 10.40 -10.45
N ASN A 132 2.77 9.75 -10.21
CA ASN A 132 3.21 8.60 -11.00
C ASN A 132 2.24 7.43 -10.85
N ALA A 133 1.78 7.12 -9.64
CA ALA A 133 0.75 6.11 -9.40
C ALA A 133 -0.54 6.45 -10.16
N ARG A 134 -1.02 7.69 -10.05
CA ARG A 134 -2.24 8.14 -10.73
C ARG A 134 -2.17 8.01 -12.25
N SER A 135 -1.00 8.18 -12.85
CA SER A 135 -0.81 8.04 -14.29
C SER A 135 -0.96 6.61 -14.81
N LEU A 136 -0.91 5.61 -13.92
CA LEU A 136 -1.12 4.19 -14.26
C LEU A 136 -2.59 3.77 -14.16
N SER A 137 -3.44 4.59 -13.53
CA SER A 137 -4.84 4.26 -13.29
C SER A 137 -5.65 4.08 -14.57
N VAL A 138 -6.50 3.07 -14.60
CA VAL A 138 -7.47 2.79 -15.66
C VAL A 138 -8.87 3.10 -15.15
N ASP A 139 -9.31 4.34 -15.32
CA ASP A 139 -10.57 4.83 -14.74
C ASP A 139 -11.82 4.33 -15.48
N ASP A 140 -11.69 3.94 -16.75
CA ASP A 140 -12.77 3.49 -17.64
C ASP A 140 -12.88 1.95 -17.73
N SER A 141 -12.30 1.21 -16.80
CA SER A 141 -12.24 -0.25 -16.83
C SER A 141 -13.62 -0.91 -16.88
N LEU A 142 -14.60 -0.40 -16.14
CA LEU A 142 -15.98 -0.92 -16.15
C LEU A 142 -16.66 -0.71 -17.50
N ASP A 143 -16.51 0.46 -18.10
CA ASP A 143 -17.08 0.77 -19.41
C ASP A 143 -16.46 -0.12 -20.50
N ARG A 144 -15.15 -0.31 -20.46
CA ARG A 144 -14.45 -1.23 -21.38
C ARG A 144 -14.94 -2.67 -21.26
N ILE A 145 -15.14 -3.16 -20.03
CA ILE A 145 -15.67 -4.51 -19.80
C ILE A 145 -17.10 -4.61 -20.29
N ALA A 146 -17.96 -3.63 -19.97
CA ALA A 146 -19.33 -3.59 -20.43
C ALA A 146 -19.43 -3.58 -21.97
N ASP A 147 -18.64 -2.75 -22.63
CA ASP A 147 -18.59 -2.67 -24.09
C ASP A 147 -18.11 -3.97 -24.72
N ALA A 148 -17.12 -4.64 -24.13
CA ALA A 148 -16.63 -5.92 -24.60
C ALA A 148 -17.72 -7.01 -24.50
N LEU A 149 -18.43 -7.09 -23.39
CA LEU A 149 -19.55 -8.02 -23.19
C LEU A 149 -20.69 -7.74 -24.13
N LEU A 150 -21.09 -6.49 -24.34
CA LEU A 150 -22.15 -6.11 -25.27
C LEU A 150 -21.84 -6.46 -26.73
N LYS A 151 -20.56 -6.39 -27.12
CA LYS A 151 -20.13 -6.83 -28.45
C LYS A 151 -20.31 -8.34 -28.65
N LEU A 152 -20.01 -9.13 -27.62
CA LEU A 152 -20.19 -10.59 -27.67
C LEU A 152 -21.68 -10.99 -27.78
N VAL A 153 -22.57 -10.26 -27.10
CA VAL A 153 -24.02 -10.55 -27.14
C VAL A 153 -24.67 -10.12 -28.47
N LYS A 154 -24.14 -9.12 -29.16
CA LYS A 154 -24.68 -8.61 -30.44
C LYS A 154 -24.18 -9.35 -31.69
N THR A 155 -23.29 -10.30 -31.51
CA THR A 155 -22.82 -11.13 -32.65
C THR A 155 -23.79 -12.33 -32.81
N PRO A 156 -24.62 -12.39 -33.85
CA PRO A 156 -25.53 -13.53 -34.11
C PRO A 156 -24.77 -14.81 -34.44
#